data_8d7f2788528fe416f8eac26ac40c73d8
#
_entry.id   8d7f2788528fe416f8eac26ac40c73d8
#
_cell.length_a   1.000
_cell.length_b   1.000
_cell.length_c   1.000
_cell.angle_alpha   90.00
_cell.angle_beta   90.00
_cell.angle_gamma   90.00
#
_symmetry.space_group_name_H-M   'P 1'
#
loop_
_entity.id
_entity.type
_entity.pdbx_description
1 polymer ?
#
loop_
_entity_poly.entity_id
_entity_poly.type
_entity_poly.pdbx_seq_one_letter_code
_entity_poly.pdbx_strand_id
1 'polypeptide(L)'
;MFEEGNRLAKLYGAENVYDFSLGNPNVPAPAEVNEAVKDIVDNEESTFIHGYMSNAGYEDVRQTIAESLNRRFGTHFNHTNIVMTVGAAGGLNTIFKTLLNPGEEVMTFAPFFGEYRNYVSNFGGKLVVVSPNTVDFQPKLDEFEAKITPKTRAVIVNNPNNPTGVVYSEDTIKKMAAIMDKKQKEYGTEIYLIADEPYRELAYDGVDVPYLTKYYDNTIVGYSYSKSLSLPGERIGYLVIPDEVTDSEDVKSAASVATRILGFVN
;
A
#
# COMPACT_ATOMS: atom_id res chain seq x y z
N MET A 1 -8.99 -17.30 -10.07
CA MET A 1 -9.08 -16.66 -11.41
C MET A 1 -7.96 -17.13 -12.31
N PHE A 2 -6.69 -16.95 -11.97
CA PHE A 2 -5.53 -17.39 -12.77
C PHE A 2 -5.55 -18.88 -13.14
N GLU A 3 -5.86 -19.77 -12.19
CA GLU A 3 -5.99 -21.21 -12.43
C GLU A 3 -7.12 -21.55 -13.41
N GLU A 4 -8.21 -20.80 -13.39
CA GLU A 4 -9.32 -20.97 -14.31
C GLU A 4 -8.95 -20.53 -15.73
N GLY A 5 -8.22 -19.44 -15.89
CA GLY A 5 -7.65 -19.01 -17.17
C GLY A 5 -6.77 -20.11 -17.79
N ASN A 6 -5.86 -20.67 -16.99
CA ASN A 6 -5.02 -21.80 -17.41
C ASN A 6 -5.83 -23.06 -17.78
N ARG A 7 -6.90 -23.36 -17.05
CA ARG A 7 -7.79 -24.48 -17.35
C ARG A 7 -8.52 -24.27 -18.69
N LEU A 8 -9.05 -23.07 -18.91
CA LEU A 8 -9.73 -22.73 -20.16
C LEU A 8 -8.76 -22.75 -21.36
N ALA A 9 -7.54 -22.24 -21.20
CA ALA A 9 -6.52 -22.28 -22.23
C ALA A 9 -6.15 -23.71 -22.66
N LYS A 10 -6.12 -24.64 -21.71
CA LYS A 10 -5.93 -26.09 -22.03
C LYS A 10 -7.09 -26.71 -22.77
N LEU A 11 -8.33 -26.25 -22.57
CA LEU A 11 -9.53 -26.79 -23.19
C LEU A 11 -9.79 -26.20 -24.58
N TYR A 12 -9.56 -24.92 -24.75
CA TYR A 12 -9.99 -24.17 -25.94
C TYR A 12 -8.83 -23.65 -26.80
N GLY A 13 -7.57 -23.83 -26.36
CA GLY A 13 -6.39 -23.22 -26.96
C GLY A 13 -6.12 -21.84 -26.34
N ALA A 14 -4.83 -21.54 -26.07
CA ALA A 14 -4.44 -20.29 -25.43
C ALA A 14 -4.82 -19.06 -26.29
N GLU A 15 -4.81 -19.18 -27.62
CA GLU A 15 -5.19 -18.13 -28.57
C GLU A 15 -6.67 -17.76 -28.52
N ASN A 16 -7.51 -18.60 -27.91
CA ASN A 16 -8.97 -18.39 -27.78
C ASN A 16 -9.38 -17.94 -26.36
N VAL A 17 -8.41 -17.71 -25.45
CA VAL A 17 -8.68 -17.31 -24.08
C VAL A 17 -8.03 -15.96 -23.79
N TYR A 18 -8.87 -14.97 -23.56
CA TYR A 18 -8.44 -13.60 -23.20
C TYR A 18 -8.46 -13.45 -21.68
N ASP A 19 -7.31 -13.74 -21.03
CA ASP A 19 -7.18 -13.73 -19.58
C ASP A 19 -6.81 -12.32 -19.07
N PHE A 20 -7.75 -11.67 -18.40
CA PHE A 20 -7.58 -10.38 -17.72
C PHE A 20 -7.57 -10.51 -16.18
N SER A 21 -7.34 -11.72 -15.66
CA SER A 21 -7.46 -11.99 -14.22
C SER A 21 -6.30 -11.48 -13.39
N LEU A 22 -5.09 -11.38 -13.97
CA LEU A 22 -3.87 -10.98 -13.28
C LEU A 22 -3.11 -9.92 -14.06
N GLY A 23 -2.93 -8.75 -13.44
CA GLY A 23 -2.20 -7.63 -14.04
C GLY A 23 -0.68 -7.76 -13.89
N ASN A 24 -0.06 -8.71 -14.59
CA ASN A 24 1.40 -8.74 -14.67
C ASN A 24 1.91 -7.60 -15.55
N PRO A 25 2.99 -6.90 -15.17
CA PRO A 25 3.71 -6.02 -16.07
C PRO A 25 4.16 -6.79 -17.30
N ASN A 26 4.02 -6.17 -18.48
CA ASN A 26 4.49 -6.72 -19.77
C ASN A 26 5.78 -6.07 -20.25
N VAL A 27 6.38 -5.23 -19.43
CA VAL A 27 7.69 -4.59 -19.66
C VAL A 27 8.72 -5.32 -18.79
N PRO A 28 9.91 -5.66 -19.32
CA PRO A 28 10.94 -6.30 -18.51
C PRO A 28 11.42 -5.38 -17.40
N ALA A 29 11.90 -5.98 -16.29
CA ALA A 29 12.60 -5.23 -15.26
C ALA A 29 13.84 -4.52 -15.84
N PRO A 30 14.27 -3.38 -15.26
CA PRO A 30 15.52 -2.73 -15.65
C PRO A 30 16.71 -3.70 -15.59
N ALA A 31 17.66 -3.58 -16.52
CA ALA A 31 18.82 -4.49 -16.59
C ALA A 31 19.65 -4.44 -15.30
N GLU A 32 19.72 -3.27 -14.68
CA GLU A 32 20.41 -3.00 -13.42
C GLU A 32 19.94 -3.90 -12.27
N VAL A 33 18.67 -4.34 -12.29
CA VAL A 33 18.15 -5.28 -11.28
C VAL A 33 18.88 -6.62 -11.38
N ASN A 34 19.01 -7.16 -12.59
CA ASN A 34 19.70 -8.42 -12.81
C ASN A 34 21.21 -8.32 -12.52
N GLU A 35 21.81 -7.16 -12.82
CA GLU A 35 23.22 -6.89 -12.51
C GLU A 35 23.44 -6.82 -11.01
N ALA A 36 22.59 -6.10 -10.27
CA ALA A 36 22.66 -6.01 -8.81
C ALA A 36 22.48 -7.38 -8.13
N VAL A 37 21.52 -8.21 -8.60
CA VAL A 37 21.33 -9.56 -8.05
C VAL A 37 22.58 -10.43 -8.26
N LYS A 38 23.20 -10.37 -9.45
CA LYS A 38 24.44 -11.10 -9.72
C LYS A 38 25.59 -10.60 -8.85
N ASP A 39 25.73 -9.29 -8.71
CA ASP A 39 26.78 -8.68 -7.90
C ASP A 39 26.66 -9.12 -6.42
N ILE A 40 25.45 -9.11 -5.86
CA ILE A 40 25.19 -9.59 -4.50
C ILE A 40 25.57 -11.08 -4.35
N VAL A 41 25.14 -11.93 -5.30
CA VAL A 41 25.41 -13.38 -5.23
C VAL A 41 26.90 -13.68 -5.38
N ASP A 42 27.62 -12.92 -6.19
CA ASP A 42 29.03 -13.15 -6.47
C ASP A 42 29.97 -12.58 -5.41
N ASN A 43 29.56 -11.51 -4.69
CA ASN A 43 30.45 -10.74 -3.83
C ASN A 43 30.08 -10.74 -2.34
N GLU A 44 28.84 -11.07 -1.98
CA GLU A 44 28.41 -11.09 -0.58
C GLU A 44 28.52 -12.48 0.05
N GLU A 45 28.71 -12.53 1.36
CA GLU A 45 28.77 -13.77 2.11
C GLU A 45 27.44 -14.54 2.06
N SER A 46 27.49 -15.82 1.68
CA SER A 46 26.31 -16.68 1.53
C SER A 46 25.42 -16.71 2.78
N THR A 47 26.03 -16.73 3.98
CA THR A 47 25.30 -16.70 5.26
C THR A 47 24.59 -15.37 5.50
N PHE A 48 25.06 -14.28 4.91
CA PHE A 48 24.41 -12.97 4.98
C PHE A 48 23.21 -12.90 4.04
N ILE A 49 23.40 -13.23 2.75
CA ILE A 49 22.33 -13.11 1.74
C ILE A 49 21.19 -14.12 1.94
N HIS A 50 21.46 -15.26 2.59
CA HIS A 50 20.47 -16.31 2.88
C HIS A 50 20.04 -16.34 4.36
N GLY A 51 20.51 -15.38 5.16
CA GLY A 51 20.19 -15.27 6.58
C GLY A 51 18.91 -14.52 6.87
N TYR A 52 18.40 -14.66 8.10
CA TYR A 52 17.34 -13.75 8.58
C TYR A 52 17.90 -12.36 8.83
N MET A 53 17.12 -11.35 8.46
CA MET A 53 17.42 -9.95 8.77
C MET A 53 16.58 -9.43 9.95
N SER A 54 16.79 -8.16 10.34
CA SER A 54 15.94 -7.49 11.32
C SER A 54 14.47 -7.46 10.89
N ASN A 55 13.55 -7.44 11.84
CA ASN A 55 12.11 -7.50 11.54
C ASN A 55 11.63 -6.40 10.59
N ALA A 56 12.25 -5.22 10.65
CA ALA A 56 11.91 -4.08 9.78
C ALA A 56 12.66 -4.10 8.44
N GLY A 57 13.60 -5.04 8.22
CA GLY A 57 14.50 -5.08 7.07
C GLY A 57 15.87 -4.43 7.34
N TYR A 58 16.79 -4.51 6.39
CA TYR A 58 18.12 -3.91 6.50
C TYR A 58 18.05 -2.39 6.67
N GLU A 59 18.86 -1.86 7.61
CA GLU A 59 18.83 -0.44 7.98
C GLU A 59 19.28 0.47 6.83
N ASP A 60 20.36 0.11 6.16
CA ASP A 60 20.91 0.83 5.02
C ASP A 60 19.95 0.90 3.82
N VAL A 61 19.24 -0.22 3.55
CA VAL A 61 18.17 -0.26 2.53
C VAL A 61 17.02 0.68 2.90
N ARG A 62 16.56 0.63 4.17
CA ARG A 62 15.51 1.51 4.66
C ARG A 62 15.92 2.98 4.63
N GLN A 63 17.17 3.28 4.97
CA GLN A 63 17.72 4.63 4.89
C GLN A 63 17.76 5.13 3.45
N THR A 64 18.20 4.30 2.50
CA THR A 64 18.23 4.63 1.06
C THR A 64 16.82 4.94 0.53
N ILE A 65 15.81 4.16 0.95
CA ILE A 65 14.41 4.41 0.59
C ILE A 65 13.95 5.76 1.17
N ALA A 66 14.21 6.01 2.45
CA ALA A 66 13.83 7.26 3.11
C ALA A 66 14.45 8.49 2.40
N GLU A 67 15.73 8.44 2.08
CA GLU A 67 16.43 9.50 1.33
C GLU A 67 15.84 9.71 -0.07
N SER A 68 15.47 8.64 -0.76
CA SER A 68 14.80 8.73 -2.06
C SER A 68 13.45 9.45 -1.94
N LEU A 69 12.65 9.10 -0.93
CA LEU A 69 11.36 9.75 -0.66
C LEU A 69 11.55 11.23 -0.31
N ASN A 70 12.56 11.55 0.51
CA ASN A 70 12.88 12.92 0.89
C ASN A 70 13.23 13.78 -0.33
N ARG A 71 14.07 13.25 -1.23
CA ARG A 71 14.44 13.96 -2.48
C ARG A 71 13.23 14.17 -3.40
N ARG A 72 12.35 13.17 -3.51
CA ARG A 72 11.19 13.20 -4.42
C ARG A 72 10.06 14.07 -3.91
N PHE A 73 9.80 14.01 -2.62
CA PHE A 73 8.60 14.61 -2.03
C PHE A 73 8.88 15.72 -1.03
N GLY A 74 10.16 16.03 -0.72
CA GLY A 74 10.51 17.06 0.26
C GLY A 74 10.06 16.70 1.68
N THR A 75 10.13 15.42 2.03
CA THR A 75 9.86 14.88 3.37
C THR A 75 11.14 14.80 4.20
N HIS A 76 11.07 14.36 5.46
CA HIS A 76 12.21 14.28 6.38
C HIS A 76 12.32 12.90 7.05
N PHE A 77 12.01 11.84 6.31
CA PHE A 77 12.05 10.46 6.80
C PHE A 77 13.49 9.98 7.01
N ASN A 78 13.62 9.00 7.88
CA ASN A 78 14.84 8.22 8.08
C ASN A 78 14.49 6.71 8.14
N HIS A 79 15.48 5.86 8.36
CA HIS A 79 15.27 4.41 8.37
C HIS A 79 14.22 3.93 9.39
N THR A 80 13.99 4.67 10.49
CA THR A 80 12.98 4.27 11.50
C THR A 80 11.55 4.42 11.01
N ASN A 81 11.32 5.29 10.01
CA ASN A 81 10.02 5.48 9.40
C ASN A 81 9.65 4.39 8.38
N ILE A 82 10.61 3.52 8.01
CA ILE A 82 10.44 2.52 6.95
C ILE A 82 10.38 1.11 7.55
N VAL A 83 9.39 0.33 7.15
CA VAL A 83 9.28 -1.10 7.47
C VAL A 83 9.16 -1.87 6.16
N MET A 84 10.11 -2.75 5.86
CA MET A 84 10.07 -3.59 4.67
C MET A 84 8.94 -4.61 4.75
N THR A 85 8.33 -4.92 3.62
CA THR A 85 7.16 -5.83 3.55
C THR A 85 7.22 -6.74 2.34
N VAL A 86 6.48 -7.84 2.39
CA VAL A 86 6.32 -8.79 1.28
C VAL A 86 5.34 -8.20 0.24
N GLY A 87 5.80 -7.19 -0.49
CA GLY A 87 4.99 -6.37 -1.39
C GLY A 87 3.91 -5.56 -0.67
N ALA A 88 3.08 -4.83 -1.43
CA ALA A 88 1.98 -4.03 -0.87
C ALA A 88 0.95 -4.88 -0.11
N ALA A 89 0.65 -6.10 -0.58
CA ALA A 89 -0.26 -7.00 0.11
C ALA A 89 0.22 -7.36 1.52
N GLY A 90 1.52 -7.68 1.66
CA GLY A 90 2.15 -7.89 2.97
C GLY A 90 2.07 -6.65 3.85
N GLY A 91 2.34 -5.48 3.27
CA GLY A 91 2.23 -4.19 3.97
C GLY A 91 0.82 -3.92 4.51
N LEU A 92 -0.21 -4.11 3.69
CA LEU A 92 -1.60 -3.93 4.12
C LEU A 92 -1.99 -4.92 5.22
N ASN A 93 -1.62 -6.20 5.11
CA ASN A 93 -1.86 -7.16 6.17
C ASN A 93 -1.10 -6.80 7.46
N THR A 94 0.15 -6.35 7.35
CA THR A 94 0.95 -5.90 8.49
C THR A 94 0.28 -4.73 9.20
N ILE A 95 -0.13 -3.70 8.47
CA ILE A 95 -0.70 -2.50 9.10
C ILE A 95 -2.10 -2.77 9.68
N PHE A 96 -2.94 -3.58 9.03
CA PHE A 96 -4.23 -3.94 9.61
C PHE A 96 -4.10 -4.85 10.83
N LYS A 97 -3.10 -5.75 10.87
CA LYS A 97 -2.79 -6.49 12.08
C LYS A 97 -2.35 -5.57 13.23
N THR A 98 -1.65 -4.48 12.90
CA THR A 98 -1.17 -3.49 13.88
C THR A 98 -2.31 -2.63 14.43
N LEU A 99 -3.20 -2.15 13.56
CA LEU A 99 -4.17 -1.10 13.92
C LEU A 99 -5.55 -1.61 14.33
N LEU A 100 -6.00 -2.78 13.80
CA LEU A 100 -7.39 -3.20 13.94
C LEU A 100 -7.66 -4.02 15.20
N ASN A 101 -8.73 -3.66 15.88
CA ASN A 101 -9.42 -4.53 16.82
C ASN A 101 -10.65 -5.17 16.15
N PRO A 102 -11.10 -6.35 16.61
CA PRO A 102 -12.29 -6.99 16.06
C PRO A 102 -13.52 -6.08 16.11
N GLY A 103 -14.21 -5.95 14.98
CA GLY A 103 -15.42 -5.14 14.83
C GLY A 103 -15.16 -3.68 14.44
N GLU A 104 -13.92 -3.21 14.38
CA GLU A 104 -13.59 -1.90 13.83
C GLU A 104 -13.78 -1.86 12.30
N GLU A 105 -13.95 -0.67 11.77
CA GLU A 105 -14.31 -0.44 10.37
C GLU A 105 -13.13 0.17 9.60
N VAL A 106 -12.94 -0.34 8.39
CA VAL A 106 -12.01 0.23 7.40
C VAL A 106 -12.83 0.67 6.19
N MET A 107 -12.65 1.91 5.76
CA MET A 107 -13.37 2.46 4.62
C MET A 107 -12.55 2.39 3.34
N THR A 108 -13.23 2.28 2.19
CA THR A 108 -12.63 2.42 0.87
C THR A 108 -13.67 2.92 -0.14
N PHE A 109 -13.22 3.33 -1.31
CA PHE A 109 -14.04 3.93 -2.37
C PHE A 109 -14.19 2.95 -3.54
N ALA A 110 -15.43 2.67 -3.93
CA ALA A 110 -15.68 1.81 -5.09
C ALA A 110 -15.49 2.59 -6.42
N PRO A 111 -15.01 1.90 -7.48
CA PRO A 111 -14.50 0.54 -7.48
C PRO A 111 -13.10 0.46 -6.86
N PHE A 112 -12.76 -0.66 -6.25
CA PHE A 112 -11.53 -0.86 -5.50
C PHE A 112 -10.94 -2.26 -5.74
N PHE A 113 -9.68 -2.47 -5.36
CA PHE A 113 -9.02 -3.76 -5.42
C PHE A 113 -9.68 -4.76 -4.47
N GLY A 114 -10.28 -5.81 -5.03
CA GLY A 114 -11.17 -6.74 -4.31
C GLY A 114 -10.59 -7.38 -3.04
N GLU A 115 -9.26 -7.58 -3.01
CA GLU A 115 -8.57 -8.21 -1.89
C GLU A 115 -8.59 -7.38 -0.59
N TYR A 116 -8.91 -6.08 -0.63
CA TYR A 116 -9.07 -5.29 0.59
C TYR A 116 -10.09 -5.90 1.55
N ARG A 117 -11.14 -6.57 1.02
CA ARG A 117 -12.12 -7.29 1.85
C ARG A 117 -11.44 -8.36 2.71
N ASN A 118 -10.57 -9.14 2.08
CA ASN A 118 -9.86 -10.22 2.73
C ASN A 118 -8.84 -9.68 3.74
N TYR A 119 -8.04 -8.66 3.36
CA TYR A 119 -7.03 -8.08 4.24
C TYR A 119 -7.65 -7.49 5.52
N VAL A 120 -8.79 -6.82 5.42
CA VAL A 120 -9.51 -6.27 6.57
C VAL A 120 -10.15 -7.37 7.41
N SER A 121 -10.82 -8.35 6.77
CA SER A 121 -11.51 -9.43 7.49
C SER A 121 -10.56 -10.40 8.19
N ASN A 122 -9.32 -10.57 7.69
CA ASN A 122 -8.29 -11.40 8.32
C ASN A 122 -8.02 -11.00 9.79
N PHE A 123 -8.23 -9.75 10.13
CA PHE A 123 -8.00 -9.21 11.48
C PHE A 123 -9.30 -8.80 12.19
N GLY A 124 -10.42 -9.36 11.76
CA GLY A 124 -11.73 -9.13 12.40
C GLY A 124 -12.35 -7.76 12.09
N GLY A 125 -11.77 -6.99 11.18
CA GLY A 125 -12.31 -5.71 10.72
C GLY A 125 -13.47 -5.88 9.74
N LYS A 126 -14.23 -4.80 9.54
CA LYS A 126 -15.34 -4.72 8.58
C LYS A 126 -15.03 -3.68 7.51
N LEU A 127 -15.06 -4.07 6.24
CA LEU A 127 -14.90 -3.13 5.14
C LEU A 127 -16.20 -2.36 4.88
N VAL A 128 -16.14 -1.04 4.97
CA VAL A 128 -17.22 -0.10 4.65
C VAL A 128 -16.90 0.57 3.31
N VAL A 129 -17.82 0.46 2.36
CA VAL A 129 -17.59 0.92 0.98
C VAL A 129 -18.38 2.19 0.70
N VAL A 130 -17.71 3.22 0.23
CA VAL A 130 -18.34 4.42 -0.37
C VAL A 130 -18.70 4.09 -1.81
N SER A 131 -19.93 4.42 -2.22
CA SER A 131 -20.45 4.10 -3.56
C SER A 131 -19.65 4.80 -4.67
N PRO A 132 -19.52 4.19 -5.85
CA PRO A 132 -18.75 4.80 -6.94
C PRO A 132 -19.40 6.08 -7.44
N ASN A 133 -18.57 7.08 -7.72
CA ASN A 133 -18.96 8.20 -8.59
C ASN A 133 -18.61 7.80 -10.02
N THR A 134 -19.62 7.53 -10.84
CA THR A 134 -19.43 7.02 -12.20
C THR A 134 -19.17 8.11 -13.24
N VAL A 135 -19.14 9.39 -12.82
CA VAL A 135 -18.86 10.52 -13.71
C VAL A 135 -17.35 10.70 -13.91
N ASP A 136 -16.60 10.73 -12.79
CA ASP A 136 -15.15 11.01 -12.79
C ASP A 136 -14.35 10.11 -11.86
N PHE A 137 -15.01 9.20 -11.17
CA PHE A 137 -14.45 8.30 -10.17
C PHE A 137 -13.71 8.99 -9.00
N GLN A 138 -13.90 10.28 -8.80
CA GLN A 138 -13.47 10.94 -7.56
C GLN A 138 -14.34 10.46 -6.39
N PRO A 139 -13.81 10.43 -5.14
CA PRO A 139 -14.57 10.06 -3.95
C PRO A 139 -15.85 10.89 -3.76
N LYS A 140 -16.98 10.23 -3.44
CA LYS A 140 -18.21 10.90 -3.00
C LYS A 140 -18.06 11.36 -1.55
N LEU A 141 -17.64 12.60 -1.36
CA LEU A 141 -17.26 13.13 -0.04
C LEU A 141 -18.43 13.20 0.94
N ASP A 142 -19.64 13.53 0.48
CA ASP A 142 -20.83 13.57 1.34
C ASP A 142 -21.19 12.18 1.88
N GLU A 143 -21.13 11.15 1.04
CA GLU A 143 -21.35 9.77 1.45
C GLU A 143 -20.21 9.26 2.34
N PHE A 144 -18.97 9.65 2.03
CA PHE A 144 -17.80 9.35 2.85
C PHE A 144 -17.98 9.87 4.27
N GLU A 145 -18.30 11.17 4.42
CA GLU A 145 -18.53 11.78 5.73
C GLU A 145 -19.68 11.09 6.48
N ALA A 146 -20.79 10.81 5.80
CA ALA A 146 -21.96 10.19 6.40
C ALA A 146 -21.72 8.75 6.89
N LYS A 147 -20.77 8.03 6.29
CA LYS A 147 -20.45 6.63 6.64
C LYS A 147 -19.37 6.49 7.71
N ILE A 148 -18.66 7.55 8.09
CA ILE A 148 -17.70 7.51 9.20
C ILE A 148 -18.46 7.34 10.51
N THR A 149 -18.04 6.37 11.32
CA THR A 149 -18.62 6.05 12.63
C THR A 149 -17.54 6.07 13.72
N PRO A 150 -17.91 6.03 15.01
CA PRO A 150 -16.91 5.86 16.08
C PRO A 150 -16.08 4.57 16.00
N LYS A 151 -16.46 3.63 15.13
CA LYS A 151 -15.72 2.39 14.86
C LYS A 151 -14.77 2.51 13.68
N THR A 152 -14.82 3.60 12.92
CA THR A 152 -13.93 3.80 11.76
C THR A 152 -12.51 4.00 12.26
N ARG A 153 -11.64 3.02 11.96
CA ARG A 153 -10.24 3.03 12.35
C ARG A 153 -9.32 3.48 11.21
N ALA A 154 -9.65 3.12 9.97
CA ALA A 154 -8.81 3.47 8.82
C ALA A 154 -9.62 3.74 7.56
N VAL A 155 -8.98 4.48 6.63
CA VAL A 155 -9.49 4.74 5.28
C VAL A 155 -8.40 4.32 4.29
N ILE A 156 -8.70 3.39 3.37
CA ILE A 156 -7.78 3.00 2.29
C ILE A 156 -8.00 3.94 1.10
N VAL A 157 -6.93 4.57 0.66
CA VAL A 157 -6.87 5.36 -0.59
C VAL A 157 -5.82 4.75 -1.50
N ASN A 158 -6.27 4.19 -2.62
CA ASN A 158 -5.39 3.69 -3.68
C ASN A 158 -5.29 4.76 -4.76
N ASN A 159 -4.12 5.38 -4.88
CA ASN A 159 -3.91 6.55 -5.73
C ASN A 159 -2.53 6.53 -6.43
N PRO A 160 -2.47 6.38 -7.77
CA PRO A 160 -3.57 6.15 -8.72
C PRO A 160 -4.38 4.90 -8.44
N ASN A 161 -5.68 4.92 -8.79
CA ASN A 161 -6.63 3.89 -8.38
C ASN A 161 -6.61 2.66 -9.29
N ASN A 162 -6.64 1.49 -8.71
CA ASN A 162 -6.99 0.24 -9.38
C ASN A 162 -8.45 -0.14 -9.00
N PRO A 163 -9.40 -0.27 -9.96
CA PRO A 163 -9.16 -0.49 -11.39
C PRO A 163 -9.35 0.75 -12.29
N THR A 164 -9.70 1.93 -11.79
CA THR A 164 -10.17 3.06 -12.62
C THR A 164 -9.05 3.80 -13.36
N GLY A 165 -7.81 3.74 -12.85
CA GLY A 165 -6.67 4.52 -13.34
C GLY A 165 -6.74 6.02 -12.96
N VAL A 166 -7.77 6.44 -12.23
CA VAL A 166 -7.96 7.85 -11.84
C VAL A 166 -6.99 8.24 -10.74
N VAL A 167 -6.44 9.44 -10.85
CA VAL A 167 -5.72 10.12 -9.78
C VAL A 167 -6.70 11.02 -9.02
N TYR A 168 -6.77 10.85 -7.69
CA TYR A 168 -7.56 11.76 -6.86
C TYR A 168 -6.86 13.11 -6.78
N SER A 169 -7.63 14.18 -7.02
CA SER A 169 -7.09 15.53 -7.03
C SER A 169 -6.61 15.98 -5.65
N GLU A 170 -5.67 16.92 -5.64
CA GLU A 170 -5.20 17.52 -4.39
C GLU A 170 -6.35 18.13 -3.57
N ASP A 171 -7.30 18.78 -4.24
CA ASP A 171 -8.51 19.34 -3.61
C ASP A 171 -9.36 18.25 -2.95
N THR A 172 -9.55 17.11 -3.63
CA THR A 172 -10.25 15.95 -3.08
C THR A 172 -9.55 15.42 -1.83
N ILE A 173 -8.23 15.26 -1.87
CA ILE A 173 -7.44 14.78 -0.73
C ILE A 173 -7.52 15.76 0.46
N LYS A 174 -7.40 17.06 0.23
CA LYS A 174 -7.56 18.08 1.29
C LYS A 174 -8.94 18.04 1.95
N LYS A 175 -9.99 17.88 1.16
CA LYS A 175 -11.35 17.74 1.68
C LYS A 175 -11.54 16.45 2.47
N MET A 176 -10.98 15.34 2.01
CA MET A 176 -10.99 14.08 2.76
C MET A 176 -10.29 14.22 4.11
N ALA A 177 -9.09 14.82 4.14
CA ALA A 177 -8.33 15.09 5.35
C ALA A 177 -9.17 15.94 6.33
N ALA A 178 -9.77 17.02 5.88
CA ALA A 178 -10.62 17.88 6.72
C ALA A 178 -11.84 17.13 7.30
N ILE A 179 -12.46 16.22 6.53
CA ILE A 179 -13.56 15.38 7.00
C ILE A 179 -13.05 14.43 8.10
N MET A 180 -11.92 13.77 7.90
CA MET A 180 -11.34 12.85 8.90
C MET A 180 -10.97 13.60 10.18
N ASP A 181 -10.32 14.75 10.09
CA ASP A 181 -9.98 15.61 11.24
C ASP A 181 -11.23 16.03 12.04
N LYS A 182 -12.29 16.43 11.34
CA LYS A 182 -13.56 16.76 11.96
C LYS A 182 -14.15 15.58 12.71
N LYS A 183 -14.14 14.40 12.08
CA LYS A 183 -14.74 13.18 12.66
C LYS A 183 -13.91 12.60 13.81
N GLN A 184 -12.60 12.68 13.77
CA GLN A 184 -11.74 12.35 14.91
C GLN A 184 -12.08 13.20 16.14
N LYS A 185 -12.21 14.51 15.94
CA LYS A 185 -12.61 15.43 17.03
C LYS A 185 -14.01 15.16 17.54
N GLU A 186 -14.95 14.85 16.64
CA GLU A 186 -16.35 14.55 16.99
C GLU A 186 -16.47 13.28 17.84
N TYR A 187 -15.72 12.23 17.52
CA TYR A 187 -15.84 10.91 18.15
C TYR A 187 -14.79 10.64 19.23
N GLY A 188 -13.72 11.43 19.29
CA GLY A 188 -12.60 11.19 20.20
C GLY A 188 -11.84 9.90 19.86
N THR A 189 -11.76 9.54 18.56
CA THR A 189 -11.09 8.34 18.05
C THR A 189 -10.13 8.69 16.94
N GLU A 190 -9.06 7.90 16.80
CA GLU A 190 -8.09 8.11 15.73
C GLU A 190 -8.54 7.40 14.45
N ILE A 191 -8.38 8.08 13.30
CA ILE A 191 -8.64 7.55 11.96
C ILE A 191 -7.33 7.61 11.18
N TYR A 192 -6.83 6.48 10.71
CA TYR A 192 -5.61 6.40 9.91
C TYR A 192 -5.94 6.41 8.41
N LEU A 193 -5.18 7.17 7.63
CA LEU A 193 -5.22 7.11 6.18
C LEU A 193 -4.17 6.12 5.68
N ILE A 194 -4.59 5.05 5.04
CA ILE A 194 -3.72 4.05 4.45
C ILE A 194 -3.62 4.32 2.95
N ALA A 195 -2.50 4.93 2.55
CA ALA A 195 -2.20 5.23 1.16
C ALA A 195 -1.58 4.00 0.48
N ASP A 196 -2.34 3.31 -0.35
CA ASP A 196 -1.85 2.19 -1.15
C ASP A 196 -1.38 2.73 -2.52
N GLU A 197 -0.05 2.82 -2.71
CA GLU A 197 0.58 3.58 -3.80
C GLU A 197 1.44 2.75 -4.77
N PRO A 198 1.11 1.52 -5.15
CA PRO A 198 1.94 0.72 -6.06
C PRO A 198 1.98 1.28 -7.50
N TYR A 199 1.09 2.22 -7.84
CA TYR A 199 0.93 2.78 -9.20
C TYR A 199 1.42 4.21 -9.33
N ARG A 200 2.07 4.78 -8.32
CA ARG A 200 2.48 6.20 -8.27
C ARG A 200 3.25 6.65 -9.51
N GLU A 201 4.15 5.82 -10.03
CA GLU A 201 4.98 6.10 -11.20
C GLU A 201 4.25 5.88 -12.54
N LEU A 202 3.03 5.35 -12.51
CA LEU A 202 2.23 5.05 -13.70
C LEU A 202 1.16 6.13 -13.98
N ALA A 203 1.40 7.36 -13.54
CA ALA A 203 0.59 8.51 -13.95
C ALA A 203 1.11 9.06 -15.27
N TYR A 204 0.19 9.36 -16.19
CA TYR A 204 0.49 9.84 -17.54
C TYR A 204 0.12 11.31 -17.70
N ASP A 205 0.46 11.90 -18.85
CA ASP A 205 0.10 13.26 -19.26
C ASP A 205 0.55 14.36 -18.29
N GLY A 206 1.62 14.11 -17.51
CA GLY A 206 2.15 15.08 -16.55
C GLY A 206 1.26 15.31 -15.32
N VAL A 207 0.34 14.37 -15.03
CA VAL A 207 -0.50 14.44 -13.84
C VAL A 207 0.34 14.22 -12.58
N ASP A 208 0.31 15.19 -11.67
CA ASP A 208 0.91 15.05 -10.35
C ASP A 208 0.06 14.16 -9.44
N VAL A 209 0.71 13.16 -8.84
CA VAL A 209 0.08 12.30 -7.82
C VAL A 209 0.36 12.88 -6.46
N PRO A 210 -0.65 13.39 -5.72
CA PRO A 210 -0.43 13.94 -4.38
C PRO A 210 0.23 12.92 -3.45
N TYR A 211 1.25 13.35 -2.66
CA TYR A 211 1.85 12.51 -1.63
C TYR A 211 1.09 12.73 -0.33
N LEU A 212 0.33 11.73 0.10
CA LEU A 212 -0.77 11.92 1.05
C LEU A 212 -0.32 12.35 2.46
N THR A 213 0.89 12.00 2.88
CA THR A 213 1.48 12.45 4.16
C THR A 213 1.59 13.97 4.31
N LYS A 214 1.53 14.70 3.19
CA LYS A 214 1.55 16.18 3.21
C LYS A 214 0.21 16.83 3.55
N TYR A 215 -0.85 16.05 3.60
CA TYR A 215 -2.22 16.57 3.72
C TYR A 215 -2.94 16.08 4.98
N TYR A 216 -2.44 15.00 5.58
CA TYR A 216 -3.04 14.40 6.75
C TYR A 216 -1.98 13.67 7.58
N ASP A 217 -1.82 14.07 8.85
CA ASP A 217 -0.74 13.59 9.72
C ASP A 217 -0.83 12.08 9.99
N ASN A 218 -2.03 11.54 10.24
CA ASN A 218 -2.24 10.12 10.47
C ASN A 218 -2.20 9.29 9.17
N THR A 219 -1.25 9.56 8.27
CA THR A 219 -1.10 8.84 7.00
C THR A 219 0.04 7.83 7.06
N ILE A 220 -0.28 6.58 6.72
CA ILE A 220 0.69 5.50 6.53
C ILE A 220 0.69 5.11 5.05
N VAL A 221 1.85 5.08 4.42
CA VAL A 221 1.99 4.77 2.99
C VAL A 221 2.43 3.33 2.82
N GLY A 222 1.74 2.56 1.98
CA GLY A 222 2.15 1.25 1.49
C GLY A 222 2.61 1.34 0.04
N TYR A 223 3.80 0.84 -0.25
CA TYR A 223 4.39 0.85 -1.58
C TYR A 223 4.91 -0.53 -1.99
N SER A 224 5.00 -0.77 -3.30
CA SER A 224 5.56 -2.00 -3.87
C SER A 224 6.31 -1.71 -5.16
N TYR A 225 7.41 -2.39 -5.36
CA TYR A 225 8.17 -2.37 -6.62
C TYR A 225 7.57 -3.28 -7.71
N SER A 226 6.46 -3.93 -7.43
CA SER A 226 5.78 -4.84 -8.38
C SER A 226 5.42 -4.19 -9.71
N LYS A 227 5.11 -2.88 -9.72
CA LYS A 227 4.68 -2.15 -10.90
C LYS A 227 5.76 -1.21 -11.44
N SER A 228 6.37 -0.41 -10.58
CA SER A 228 7.39 0.58 -10.98
C SER A 228 8.66 -0.04 -11.57
N LEU A 229 9.08 -1.21 -11.08
CA LEU A 229 10.26 -1.92 -11.55
C LEU A 229 9.94 -3.27 -12.24
N SER A 230 8.66 -3.57 -12.47
CA SER A 230 8.24 -4.86 -13.02
C SER A 230 8.74 -6.08 -12.23
N LEU A 231 8.70 -6.00 -10.90
CA LEU A 231 9.18 -7.02 -9.97
C LEU A 231 8.06 -7.66 -9.13
N PRO A 232 6.92 -8.09 -9.71
CA PRO A 232 5.84 -8.64 -8.91
C PRO A 232 6.19 -9.98 -8.25
N GLY A 233 7.12 -10.74 -8.82
CA GLY A 233 7.57 -12.04 -8.29
C GLY A 233 8.48 -11.92 -7.07
N GLU A 234 9.24 -10.83 -6.97
CA GLU A 234 10.22 -10.63 -5.89
C GLU A 234 9.57 -10.28 -4.54
N ARG A 235 8.32 -9.89 -4.55
CA ARG A 235 7.53 -9.58 -3.34
C ARG A 235 8.20 -8.51 -2.46
N ILE A 236 8.74 -7.44 -3.05
CA ILE A 236 9.41 -6.34 -2.33
C ILE A 236 8.50 -5.13 -2.27
N GLY A 237 8.31 -4.61 -1.06
CA GLY A 237 7.59 -3.39 -0.77
C GLY A 237 7.98 -2.84 0.59
N TYR A 238 7.34 -1.75 1.00
CA TYR A 238 7.57 -1.14 2.30
C TYR A 238 6.36 -0.35 2.78
N LEU A 239 6.30 -0.13 4.09
CA LEU A 239 5.46 0.86 4.73
C LEU A 239 6.30 2.08 5.08
N VAL A 240 5.71 3.27 4.95
CA VAL A 240 6.21 4.51 5.53
C VAL A 240 5.28 4.89 6.67
N ILE A 241 5.83 5.00 7.88
CA ILE A 241 5.11 5.43 9.09
C ILE A 241 5.78 6.71 9.58
N PRO A 242 5.27 7.90 9.18
CA PRO A 242 5.80 9.18 9.61
C PRO A 242 5.76 9.39 11.13
N ASP A 243 6.59 10.30 11.63
CA ASP A 243 6.62 10.63 13.06
C ASP A 243 5.39 11.42 13.51
N GLU A 244 4.70 12.05 12.57
CA GLU A 244 3.44 12.78 12.77
C GLU A 244 2.24 11.87 13.03
N VAL A 245 2.34 10.57 12.71
CA VAL A 245 1.28 9.59 12.98
C VAL A 245 1.06 9.47 14.49
N THR A 246 -0.20 9.49 14.92
CA THR A 246 -0.55 9.28 16.34
C THR A 246 0.03 7.94 16.82
N ASP A 247 0.68 7.96 17.98
CA ASP A 247 1.37 6.80 18.57
C ASP A 247 2.44 6.18 17.63
N SER A 248 3.12 7.01 16.84
CA SER A 248 4.01 6.57 15.75
C SER A 248 5.05 5.54 16.18
N GLU A 249 5.67 5.69 17.35
CA GLU A 249 6.67 4.76 17.87
C GLU A 249 6.07 3.37 18.17
N ASP A 250 4.89 3.35 18.77
CA ASP A 250 4.17 2.10 19.04
C ASP A 250 3.69 1.45 17.74
N VAL A 251 3.20 2.23 16.79
CA VAL A 251 2.79 1.73 15.46
C VAL A 251 3.97 1.17 14.68
N LYS A 252 5.13 1.83 14.66
CA LYS A 252 6.38 1.35 14.03
C LYS A 252 6.84 0.03 14.67
N SER A 253 6.89 -0.01 16.00
CA SER A 253 7.29 -1.18 16.77
C SER A 253 6.34 -2.35 16.50
N ALA A 254 5.03 -2.14 16.60
CA ALA A 254 4.02 -3.16 16.39
C ALA A 254 4.01 -3.66 14.93
N ALA A 255 4.18 -2.77 13.93
CA ALA A 255 4.29 -3.14 12.52
C ALA A 255 5.51 -4.05 12.27
N SER A 256 6.68 -3.72 12.85
CA SER A 256 7.88 -4.55 12.75
C SER A 256 7.66 -5.95 13.35
N VAL A 257 6.98 -6.04 14.49
CA VAL A 257 6.63 -7.33 15.11
C VAL A 257 5.59 -8.07 14.29
N ALA A 258 4.59 -7.37 13.76
CA ALA A 258 3.55 -7.95 12.90
C ALA A 258 4.15 -8.57 11.63
N THR A 259 5.13 -7.92 11.00
CA THR A 259 5.87 -8.45 9.85
C THR A 259 6.48 -9.81 10.17
N ARG A 260 7.16 -9.92 11.31
CA ARG A 260 7.73 -11.20 11.78
C ARG A 260 6.67 -12.28 12.02
N ILE A 261 5.57 -11.92 12.70
CA ILE A 261 4.49 -12.87 13.01
C ILE A 261 3.79 -13.37 11.74
N LEU A 262 3.71 -12.54 10.70
CA LEU A 262 3.11 -12.88 9.41
C LEU A 262 4.03 -13.68 8.47
N GLY A 263 5.27 -13.97 8.88
CA GLY A 263 6.15 -14.86 8.12
C GLY A 263 7.50 -14.24 7.71
N PHE A 264 7.88 -13.12 8.31
CA PHE A 264 9.09 -12.35 8.00
C PHE A 264 9.03 -11.61 6.64
N VAL A 265 10.10 -10.90 6.33
CA VAL A 265 10.38 -10.35 4.98
C VAL A 265 11.48 -11.17 4.31
N ASN A 266 11.49 -11.20 3.01
CA ASN A 266 12.51 -11.78 2.14
C ASN A 266 13.59 -10.76 1.80
#